data_8c70d8db8863edc125eec7b6b8beb414
#
_entry.id   8c70d8db8863edc125eec7b6b8beb414
#
_cell.length_a   1.000
_cell.length_b   1.000
_cell.length_c   1.000
_cell.angle_alpha   90.00
_cell.angle_beta   90.00
_cell.angle_gamma   90.00
#
_symmetry.space_group_name_H-M   'P 1'
#
loop_
_entity.id
_entity.type
_entity.pdbx_description
1 polymer ?
#
loop_
_entity_poly.entity_id
_entity_poly.type
_entity_poly.pdbx_seq_one_letter_code
_entity_poly.pdbx_strand_id
1 'polypeptide(L)'
;MGLIVNRPSDMNLATLFDRIDLKPEPAVNHEGIHVGASQPRFGLIGQTPVYLGGPVHTDRGFVLHEPVGKWSSTLVLNDVTGLTSSRDILEATAAGRGPERVFVSLGYAGWGEGQLDQELAANAWLTVPATDTSLIFDIPAEERFAYAFRLLGIDPLHFSGAAGHA
;
A
#
# COMPACT_ATOMS: atom_id res chain seq x y z
N MET A 1 13.11 3.41 -5.98
CA MET A 1 12.30 2.25 -5.56
C MET A 1 10.84 2.46 -5.94
N GLY A 2 10.06 1.39 -6.10
CA GLY A 2 8.62 1.42 -6.36
C GLY A 2 7.89 0.30 -5.63
N LEU A 3 6.58 0.42 -5.48
CA LEU A 3 5.72 -0.59 -4.89
C LEU A 3 4.71 -1.08 -5.93
N ILE A 4 4.60 -2.41 -6.08
CA ILE A 4 3.52 -3.02 -6.86
C ILE A 4 2.23 -2.90 -6.05
N VAL A 5 1.24 -2.19 -6.57
CA VAL A 5 0.03 -1.85 -5.81
C VAL A 5 -1.17 -2.73 -6.14
N ASN A 6 -1.09 -3.60 -7.14
CA ASN A 6 -2.21 -4.45 -7.59
C ASN A 6 -1.96 -5.96 -7.39
N ARG A 7 -1.01 -6.33 -6.51
CA ARG A 7 -0.67 -7.74 -6.24
C ARG A 7 -0.89 -8.05 -4.76
N PRO A 8 -2.13 -8.32 -4.33
CA PRO A 8 -2.39 -8.75 -2.96
C PRO A 8 -1.74 -10.11 -2.71
N SER A 9 -1.28 -10.32 -1.47
CA SER A 9 -0.86 -11.63 -0.98
C SER A 9 -2.07 -12.40 -0.41
N ASP A 10 -1.83 -13.59 0.06
CA ASP A 10 -2.80 -14.40 0.84
C ASP A 10 -2.94 -13.94 2.30
N MET A 11 -2.26 -12.85 2.68
CA MET A 11 -2.19 -12.32 4.03
C MET A 11 -2.96 -10.99 4.15
N ASN A 12 -3.62 -10.82 5.28
CA ASN A 12 -4.19 -9.54 5.71
C ASN A 12 -3.45 -8.96 6.91
N LEU A 13 -3.80 -7.75 7.33
CA LEU A 13 -3.14 -7.08 8.47
C LEU A 13 -3.30 -7.85 9.78
N ALA A 14 -4.42 -8.52 10.03
CA ALA A 14 -4.58 -9.33 11.24
C ALA A 14 -3.53 -10.47 11.28
N THR A 15 -3.37 -11.18 10.17
CA THR A 15 -2.35 -12.24 10.04
C THR A 15 -0.93 -11.68 10.14
N LEU A 16 -0.67 -10.50 9.56
CA LEU A 16 0.63 -9.84 9.68
C LEU A 16 0.92 -9.48 11.14
N PHE A 17 -0.04 -8.89 11.85
CA PHE A 17 0.13 -8.53 13.26
C PHE A 17 0.42 -9.74 14.13
N ASP A 18 -0.28 -10.86 13.91
CA ASP A 18 0.00 -12.12 14.62
C ASP A 18 1.43 -12.61 14.35
N ARG A 19 1.89 -12.56 13.09
CA ARG A 19 3.24 -13.01 12.73
C ARG A 19 4.37 -12.18 13.33
N ILE A 20 4.14 -10.89 13.54
CA ILE A 20 5.14 -9.99 14.14
C ILE A 20 4.91 -9.75 15.64
N ASP A 21 4.04 -10.56 16.27
CA ASP A 21 3.68 -10.48 17.68
C ASP A 21 3.20 -9.07 18.09
N LEU A 22 2.35 -8.47 17.26
CA LEU A 22 1.63 -7.24 17.55
C LEU A 22 0.22 -7.59 18.01
N LYS A 23 -0.03 -7.41 19.31
CA LYS A 23 -1.39 -7.58 19.84
C LYS A 23 -2.16 -6.29 19.74
N PRO A 24 -3.38 -6.32 19.19
CA PRO A 24 -4.26 -5.16 19.22
C PRO A 24 -4.50 -4.74 20.67
N GLU A 25 -4.27 -3.48 20.99
CA GLU A 25 -4.69 -2.97 22.27
C GLU A 25 -6.23 -2.98 22.35
N PRO A 26 -6.82 -3.46 23.43
CA PRO A 26 -8.26 -3.36 23.61
C PRO A 26 -8.63 -1.87 23.62
N ALA A 27 -9.56 -1.48 22.75
CA ALA A 27 -10.03 -0.12 22.72
C ALA A 27 -10.65 0.26 24.06
N VAL A 28 -10.20 1.35 24.65
CA VAL A 28 -10.83 1.99 25.81
C VAL A 28 -11.76 3.10 25.30
N ASN A 29 -13.01 3.09 25.74
CA ASN A 29 -13.92 4.22 25.50
C ASN A 29 -13.45 5.45 26.31
N HIS A 30 -14.09 6.61 26.06
CA HIS A 30 -13.81 7.86 26.80
C HIS A 30 -14.00 7.76 28.32
N GLU A 31 -14.59 6.69 28.84
CA GLU A 31 -14.83 6.41 30.25
C GLU A 31 -13.82 5.42 30.84
N GLY A 32 -12.79 5.00 30.08
CA GLY A 32 -11.76 4.07 30.53
C GLY A 32 -12.24 2.61 30.65
N ILE A 33 -13.40 2.27 30.10
CA ILE A 33 -13.96 0.91 30.12
C ILE A 33 -13.39 0.14 28.92
N HIS A 34 -12.75 -1.01 29.17
CA HIS A 34 -12.33 -1.92 28.13
C HIS A 34 -13.54 -2.42 27.34
N VAL A 35 -13.71 -1.92 26.13
CA VAL A 35 -14.71 -2.46 25.19
C VAL A 35 -14.02 -3.61 24.48
N GLY A 36 -14.55 -4.83 24.67
CA GLY A 36 -13.96 -6.04 24.16
C GLY A 36 -13.61 -5.96 22.66
N ALA A 37 -12.75 -6.86 22.19
CA ALA A 37 -12.13 -6.92 20.86
C ALA A 37 -13.08 -6.88 19.64
N SER A 38 -14.33 -6.52 19.83
CA SER A 38 -15.41 -6.40 18.84
C SER A 38 -15.59 -4.98 18.32
N GLN A 39 -14.53 -4.16 18.28
CA GLN A 39 -14.67 -2.82 17.70
C GLN A 39 -14.68 -2.90 16.17
N PRO A 40 -15.68 -2.26 15.50
CA PRO A 40 -15.81 -2.28 14.04
C PRO A 40 -14.56 -1.79 13.30
N ARG A 41 -13.78 -0.88 13.89
CA ARG A 41 -12.56 -0.33 13.28
C ARG A 41 -11.43 -1.34 13.18
N PHE A 42 -11.16 -2.13 14.24
CA PHE A 42 -10.10 -3.14 14.19
C PHE A 42 -10.50 -4.30 13.27
N GLY A 43 -11.76 -4.73 13.30
CA GLY A 43 -12.26 -5.76 12.40
C GLY A 43 -12.11 -5.38 10.93
N LEU A 44 -12.34 -4.11 10.58
CA LEU A 44 -12.17 -3.61 9.21
C LEU A 44 -10.69 -3.46 8.82
N ILE A 45 -9.86 -2.87 9.69
CA ILE A 45 -8.41 -2.71 9.45
C ILE A 45 -7.71 -4.06 9.37
N GLY A 46 -8.06 -5.02 10.22
CA GLY A 46 -7.49 -6.36 10.19
C GLY A 46 -7.74 -7.11 8.89
N GLN A 47 -8.80 -6.80 8.17
CA GLN A 47 -9.14 -7.35 6.85
C GLN A 47 -8.38 -6.72 5.69
N THR A 48 -7.70 -5.60 5.92
CA THR A 48 -6.93 -4.91 4.88
C THR A 48 -5.87 -5.86 4.30
N PRO A 49 -5.82 -6.07 2.98
CA PRO A 49 -4.85 -6.96 2.39
C PRO A 49 -3.42 -6.42 2.54
N VAL A 50 -2.47 -7.33 2.69
CA VAL A 50 -1.04 -7.06 2.57
C VAL A 50 -0.60 -7.41 1.16
N TYR A 51 0.18 -6.53 0.53
CA TYR A 51 0.56 -6.65 -0.87
C TYR A 51 1.99 -7.17 -1.02
N LEU A 52 2.30 -7.74 -2.19
CA LEU A 52 3.65 -8.07 -2.61
C LEU A 52 4.21 -6.89 -3.41
N GLY A 53 4.93 -6.01 -2.74
CA GLY A 53 5.41 -4.74 -3.30
C GLY A 53 6.56 -4.87 -4.30
N GLY A 54 7.23 -6.02 -4.34
CA GLY A 54 8.32 -6.32 -5.26
C GLY A 54 9.28 -7.39 -4.75
N PRO A 55 10.30 -7.75 -5.53
CA PRO A 55 11.19 -8.87 -5.23
C PRO A 55 12.32 -8.53 -4.24
N VAL A 56 12.53 -7.26 -3.93
CA VAL A 56 13.65 -6.82 -3.08
C VAL A 56 13.19 -6.72 -1.63
N HIS A 57 13.95 -7.30 -0.69
CA HIS A 57 13.64 -7.30 0.75
C HIS A 57 12.21 -7.72 1.08
N THR A 58 11.80 -8.88 0.61
CA THR A 58 10.44 -9.42 0.80
C THR A 58 10.07 -9.72 2.26
N ASP A 59 11.04 -9.67 3.16
CA ASP A 59 10.93 -9.76 4.61
C ASP A 59 10.66 -8.40 5.29
N ARG A 60 10.73 -7.29 4.54
CA ARG A 60 10.49 -5.94 5.05
C ARG A 60 9.13 -5.41 4.66
N GLY A 61 8.46 -4.80 5.64
CA GLY A 61 7.22 -4.08 5.44
C GLY A 61 7.43 -2.63 5.06
N PHE A 62 6.60 -2.15 4.13
CA PHE A 62 6.51 -0.76 3.70
C PHE A 62 5.05 -0.33 3.79
N VAL A 63 4.80 0.77 4.46
CA VAL A 63 3.46 1.32 4.66
C VAL A 63 3.37 2.66 3.96
N LEU A 64 2.61 2.71 2.85
CA LEU A 64 2.18 3.96 2.26
C LEU A 64 0.93 4.42 3.03
N HIS A 65 0.83 5.69 3.37
CA HIS A 65 -0.22 6.15 4.26
C HIS A 65 -0.60 7.62 4.07
N GLU A 66 -1.80 7.94 4.48
CA GLU A 66 -2.35 9.29 4.57
C GLU A 66 -3.17 9.45 5.86
N PRO A 67 -3.02 10.61 6.52
CA PRO A 67 -2.08 11.71 6.28
C PRO A 67 -0.63 11.31 6.64
N VAL A 68 0.31 12.19 6.26
CA VAL A 68 1.71 12.12 6.74
C VAL A 68 1.71 12.19 8.26
N GLY A 69 2.46 11.29 8.91
CA GLY A 69 2.61 11.23 10.35
C GLY A 69 4.07 11.27 10.78
N LYS A 70 4.31 11.19 12.08
CA LYS A 70 5.65 11.23 12.69
C LYS A 70 6.04 9.84 13.20
N TRP A 71 6.37 8.92 12.30
CA TRP A 71 6.97 7.65 12.64
C TRP A 71 8.46 7.64 12.32
N SER A 72 9.21 6.72 12.96
CA SER A 72 10.68 6.78 13.01
C SER A 72 11.38 6.76 11.65
N SER A 73 10.84 6.06 10.66
CA SER A 73 11.43 5.92 9.32
C SER A 73 10.42 6.30 8.24
N THR A 74 9.99 7.56 8.26
CA THR A 74 9.03 8.10 7.30
C THR A 74 9.73 8.93 6.24
N LEU A 75 9.52 8.58 4.98
CA LEU A 75 9.80 9.39 3.81
C LEU A 75 8.53 10.13 3.41
N VAL A 76 8.57 11.45 3.44
CA VAL A 76 7.48 12.31 2.97
C VAL A 76 7.53 12.35 1.45
N LEU A 77 6.47 11.89 0.79
CA LEU A 77 6.38 11.86 -0.68
C LEU A 77 5.75 13.16 -1.22
N ASN A 78 4.75 13.66 -0.52
CA ASN A 78 4.10 14.96 -0.78
C ASN A 78 3.45 15.47 0.53
N ASP A 79 2.68 16.55 0.46
CA ASP A 79 2.09 17.21 1.63
C ASP A 79 1.14 16.30 2.45
N VAL A 80 0.61 15.25 1.85
CA VAL A 80 -0.40 14.37 2.48
C VAL A 80 0.04 12.92 2.58
N THR A 81 0.95 12.45 1.72
CA THR A 81 1.32 11.02 1.60
C THR A 81 2.71 10.77 2.16
N GLY A 82 2.84 9.78 3.02
CA GLY A 82 4.09 9.29 3.58
C GLY A 82 4.33 7.81 3.26
N LEU A 83 5.60 7.42 3.23
CA LEU A 83 6.04 6.03 3.15
C LEU A 83 6.87 5.71 4.39
N THR A 84 6.41 4.79 5.21
CA THR A 84 7.08 4.41 6.46
C THR A 84 7.53 2.95 6.41
N SER A 85 8.75 2.67 6.86
CA SER A 85 9.31 1.32 6.96
C SER A 85 9.62 0.86 8.38
N SER A 86 9.29 1.66 9.38
CA SER A 86 9.48 1.32 10.79
C SER A 86 8.23 0.67 11.39
N ARG A 87 8.45 -0.12 12.43
CA ARG A 87 7.41 -0.95 13.08
C ARG A 87 6.34 -0.11 13.80
N ASP A 88 6.71 1.07 14.28
CA ASP A 88 5.86 1.96 15.08
C ASP A 88 4.54 2.38 14.38
N ILE A 89 4.53 2.50 13.05
CA ILE A 89 3.29 2.76 12.31
C ILE A 89 2.34 1.56 12.37
N LEU A 90 2.85 0.33 12.32
CA LEU A 90 2.04 -0.89 12.44
C LEU A 90 1.50 -1.03 13.87
N GLU A 91 2.30 -0.69 14.88
CA GLU A 91 1.89 -0.64 16.28
C GLU A 91 0.77 0.39 16.50
N ALA A 92 0.93 1.59 15.95
CA ALA A 92 -0.10 2.62 15.99
C ALA A 92 -1.39 2.17 15.27
N THR A 93 -1.25 1.51 14.13
CA THR A 93 -2.39 0.99 13.35
C THR A 93 -3.12 -0.13 14.12
N ALA A 94 -2.39 -1.07 14.71
CA ALA A 94 -2.95 -2.13 15.55
C ALA A 94 -3.69 -1.57 16.79
N ALA A 95 -3.19 -0.46 17.33
CA ALA A 95 -3.79 0.23 18.48
C ALA A 95 -4.92 1.21 18.07
N GLY A 96 -5.32 1.26 16.80
CA GLY A 96 -6.37 2.18 16.31
C GLY A 96 -5.98 3.66 16.29
N ARG A 97 -4.68 3.95 16.42
CA ARG A 97 -4.09 5.30 16.39
C ARG A 97 -3.24 5.55 15.14
N GLY A 98 -3.31 4.64 14.18
CA GLY A 98 -2.62 4.75 12.90
C GLY A 98 -3.24 5.81 11.97
N PRO A 99 -2.68 5.97 10.76
CA PRO A 99 -3.22 6.88 9.76
C PRO A 99 -4.61 6.42 9.29
N GLU A 100 -5.35 7.34 8.67
CA GLU A 100 -6.70 7.06 8.18
C GLU A 100 -6.72 6.08 7.02
N ARG A 101 -5.71 6.18 6.15
CA ARG A 101 -5.55 5.33 4.96
C ARG A 101 -4.19 4.67 5.01
N VAL A 102 -4.17 3.36 4.82
CA VAL A 102 -2.93 2.57 4.81
C VAL A 102 -2.93 1.59 3.64
N PHE A 103 -1.79 1.48 3.01
CA PHE A 103 -1.46 0.44 2.05
C PHE A 103 -0.17 -0.24 2.55
N VAL A 104 -0.24 -1.52 2.87
CA VAL A 104 0.88 -2.27 3.43
C VAL A 104 1.41 -3.25 2.40
N SER A 105 2.70 -3.21 2.14
CA SER A 105 3.37 -4.14 1.24
C SER A 105 4.59 -4.79 1.87
N LEU A 106 4.92 -5.98 1.41
CA LEU A 106 6.17 -6.68 1.68
C LEU A 106 7.07 -6.57 0.45
N GLY A 107 8.30 -6.13 0.67
CA GLY A 107 9.27 -5.91 -0.40
C GLY A 107 8.95 -4.69 -1.28
N TYR A 108 9.84 -4.45 -2.23
CA TYR A 108 9.74 -3.35 -3.20
C TYR A 108 10.40 -3.73 -4.53
N ALA A 109 10.12 -2.97 -5.59
CA ALA A 109 10.84 -2.98 -6.84
C ALA A 109 11.98 -1.96 -6.80
N GLY A 110 13.17 -2.35 -7.25
CA GLY A 110 14.35 -1.50 -7.27
C GLY A 110 14.90 -1.35 -8.68
N TRP A 111 15.47 -0.18 -8.97
CA TRP A 111 16.21 0.12 -10.19
C TRP A 111 17.61 0.58 -9.81
N GLY A 112 18.60 0.20 -10.63
CA GLY A 112 19.92 0.81 -10.59
C GLY A 112 19.87 2.28 -11.03
N GLU A 113 20.99 2.99 -10.80
CA GLU A 113 21.11 4.39 -11.20
C GLU A 113 20.88 4.55 -12.72
N GLY A 114 19.94 5.42 -13.11
CA GLY A 114 19.56 5.69 -14.50
C GLY A 114 18.77 4.59 -15.21
N GLN A 115 18.57 3.41 -14.57
CA GLN A 115 17.86 2.29 -15.21
C GLN A 115 16.40 2.66 -15.51
N LEU A 116 15.68 3.23 -14.56
CA LEU A 116 14.27 3.62 -14.76
C LEU A 116 14.14 4.68 -15.87
N ASP A 117 15.06 5.63 -15.92
CA ASP A 117 15.08 6.66 -16.97
C ASP A 117 15.28 6.07 -18.36
N GLN A 118 16.16 5.05 -18.47
CA GLN A 118 16.37 4.31 -19.72
C GLN A 118 15.12 3.51 -20.11
N GLU A 119 14.46 2.86 -19.17
CA GLU A 119 13.22 2.12 -19.42
C GLU A 119 12.08 3.04 -19.86
N LEU A 120 11.96 4.23 -19.24
CA LEU A 120 11.00 5.27 -19.64
C LEU A 120 11.30 5.78 -21.06
N ALA A 121 12.56 6.06 -21.36
CA ALA A 121 12.98 6.50 -22.71
C ALA A 121 12.74 5.43 -23.78
N ALA A 122 12.82 4.15 -23.42
CA ALA A 122 12.51 3.02 -24.29
C ALA A 122 11.00 2.71 -24.40
N ASN A 123 10.12 3.55 -23.82
CA ASN A 123 8.67 3.33 -23.74
C ASN A 123 8.26 1.99 -23.08
N ALA A 124 9.09 1.48 -22.16
CA ALA A 124 8.77 0.26 -21.42
C ALA A 124 7.69 0.49 -20.34
N TRP A 125 7.32 1.74 -20.06
CA TRP A 125 6.36 2.14 -19.05
C TRP A 125 5.31 3.09 -19.61
N LEU A 126 4.06 2.90 -19.20
CA LEU A 126 3.01 3.91 -19.29
C LEU A 126 2.92 4.60 -17.94
N THR A 127 3.02 5.92 -17.92
CA THR A 127 2.98 6.71 -16.69
C THR A 127 1.67 7.46 -16.59
N VAL A 128 1.09 7.48 -15.38
CA VAL A 128 -0.09 8.29 -15.06
C VAL A 128 0.25 9.24 -13.91
N PRO A 129 -0.29 10.48 -13.91
CA PRO A 129 -0.14 11.37 -12.77
C PRO A 129 -0.78 10.75 -11.51
N ALA A 130 -0.05 10.73 -10.40
CA ALA A 130 -0.56 10.28 -9.10
C ALA A 130 -1.24 11.42 -8.32
N THR A 131 -2.08 12.20 -8.99
CA THR A 131 -2.83 13.32 -8.38
C THR A 131 -4.02 12.84 -7.54
N ASP A 132 -4.53 11.64 -7.84
CA ASP A 132 -5.60 10.97 -7.11
C ASP A 132 -5.06 9.67 -6.51
N THR A 133 -4.90 9.65 -5.18
CA THR A 133 -4.40 8.50 -4.44
C THR A 133 -5.47 7.44 -4.21
N SER A 134 -6.73 7.67 -4.62
CA SER A 134 -7.81 6.69 -4.53
C SER A 134 -7.48 5.39 -5.28
N LEU A 135 -6.72 5.49 -6.38
CA LEU A 135 -6.20 4.32 -7.10
C LEU A 135 -5.48 3.34 -6.17
N ILE A 136 -4.76 3.83 -5.17
CA ILE A 136 -3.96 3.00 -4.26
C ILE A 136 -4.80 2.54 -3.07
N PHE A 137 -5.61 3.44 -2.49
CA PHE A 137 -6.24 3.20 -1.21
C PHE A 137 -7.69 2.70 -1.31
N ASP A 138 -8.44 3.11 -2.33
CA ASP A 138 -9.89 2.89 -2.40
C ASP A 138 -10.29 1.92 -3.51
N ILE A 139 -9.53 1.87 -4.62
CA ILE A 139 -9.85 0.99 -5.75
C ILE A 139 -9.40 -0.45 -5.43
N PRO A 140 -10.25 -1.47 -5.65
CA PRO A 140 -9.86 -2.88 -5.53
C PRO A 140 -8.64 -3.23 -6.39
N ALA A 141 -7.77 -4.10 -5.89
CA ALA A 141 -6.48 -4.41 -6.52
C ALA A 141 -6.62 -4.87 -7.98
N GLU A 142 -7.63 -5.67 -8.26
CA GLU A 142 -7.95 -6.21 -9.59
C GLU A 142 -8.41 -5.14 -10.57
N GLU A 143 -8.95 -4.03 -10.08
CA GLU A 143 -9.45 -2.93 -10.91
C GLU A 143 -8.41 -1.82 -11.15
N ARG A 144 -7.34 -1.77 -10.35
CA ARG A 144 -6.34 -0.68 -10.37
C ARG A 144 -5.68 -0.51 -11.73
N PHE A 145 -5.36 -1.61 -12.40
CA PHE A 145 -4.76 -1.58 -13.72
C PHE A 145 -5.71 -0.93 -14.75
N ALA A 146 -6.94 -1.39 -14.82
CA ALA A 146 -7.94 -0.82 -15.72
C ALA A 146 -8.26 0.65 -15.37
N TYR A 147 -8.26 0.99 -14.08
CA TYR A 147 -8.44 2.37 -13.64
C TYR A 147 -7.30 3.28 -14.11
N ALA A 148 -6.04 2.85 -14.00
CA ALA A 148 -4.88 3.59 -14.49
C ALA A 148 -4.97 3.85 -16.01
N PHE A 149 -5.41 2.88 -16.80
CA PHE A 149 -5.64 3.07 -18.23
C PHE A 149 -6.73 4.11 -18.53
N ARG A 150 -7.82 4.10 -17.77
CA ARG A 150 -8.88 5.11 -17.89
C ARG A 150 -8.37 6.53 -17.61
N LEU A 151 -7.44 6.70 -16.65
CA LEU A 151 -6.81 8.00 -16.39
C LEU A 151 -6.00 8.52 -17.58
N LEU A 152 -5.51 7.64 -18.45
CA LEU A 152 -4.85 8.00 -19.71
C LEU A 152 -5.83 8.22 -20.89
N GLY A 153 -7.13 8.04 -20.66
CA GLY A 153 -8.12 8.07 -21.74
C GLY A 153 -8.07 6.85 -22.66
N ILE A 154 -7.46 5.75 -22.22
CA ILE A 154 -7.26 4.53 -22.99
C ILE A 154 -8.23 3.46 -22.48
N ASP A 155 -8.96 2.81 -23.42
CA ASP A 155 -9.78 1.65 -23.08
C ASP A 155 -8.88 0.41 -23.01
N PRO A 156 -8.78 -0.28 -21.83
CA PRO A 156 -7.98 -1.49 -21.67
C PRO A 156 -8.37 -2.62 -22.63
N LEU A 157 -9.63 -2.67 -23.08
CA LEU A 157 -10.13 -3.69 -24.00
C LEU A 157 -9.52 -3.57 -25.39
N HIS A 158 -9.05 -2.39 -25.80
CA HIS A 158 -8.37 -2.18 -27.08
C HIS A 158 -6.89 -2.62 -27.05
N PHE A 159 -6.35 -2.95 -25.87
CA PHE A 159 -5.00 -3.52 -25.72
C PHE A 159 -4.99 -5.06 -25.69
N SER A 160 -6.10 -5.72 -25.99
CA SER A 160 -6.15 -7.19 -26.06
C SER A 160 -5.32 -7.69 -27.25
N GLY A 161 -4.02 -7.96 -26.99
CA GLY A 161 -3.35 -9.10 -27.57
C GLY A 161 -2.97 -9.10 -29.03
N ALA A 162 -2.62 -7.96 -29.63
CA ALA A 162 -1.74 -7.98 -30.80
C ALA A 162 -0.33 -7.57 -30.36
N ALA A 163 0.35 -8.40 -29.58
CA ALA A 163 1.79 -8.36 -29.49
C ALA A 163 2.30 -8.71 -30.90
N GLY A 164 2.65 -7.70 -31.66
CA GLY A 164 3.25 -7.88 -32.97
C GLY A 164 4.56 -8.67 -32.79
N HIS A 165 4.59 -9.86 -33.34
CA HIS A 165 5.85 -10.52 -33.63
C HIS A 165 6.54 -9.72 -34.74
N ALA A 166 7.58 -8.99 -34.38
CA ALA A 166 8.59 -8.52 -35.31
C ALA A 166 9.86 -9.28 -35.07
#